data_999396b51b3c6ebe28cf6a79d75bce1e
#
_entry.id   999396b51b3c6ebe28cf6a79d75bce1e
#
_cell.length_a   1.000
_cell.length_b   1.000
_cell.length_c   1.000
_cell.angle_alpha   90.00
_cell.angle_beta   90.00
_cell.angle_gamma   90.00
#
_symmetry.space_group_name_H-M   'P 1'
#
loop_
_entity.id
_entity.type
_entity.pdbx_description
1 polymer ?
#
loop_
_entity_poly.entity_id
_entity_poly.type
_entity_poly.pdbx_seq_one_letter_code
_entity_poly.pdbx_strand_id
1 'polypeptide(L)'
;VFIIAISSHLSGCYNSAVLAKNLYEEEFGTGKKNIAVIDSESASTGEVNLALYIQELCEQDLPFDEIVKKALEYRDRQKTYFVLETLDTLRKNGRLTGLQAFFATKLNIKPVMGADHGVIIKLDQARGIQKALQRMVEIVVKEAGTTEDKRLTIAHCNAPERAQYVKEKFEQTAKSVSYTHLTLPTTSRV
;
A
#
# COMPACT_ATOMS: atom_id res chain seq x y z
N VAL A 1 -6.17 21.06 -2.35
CA VAL A 1 -4.98 20.34 -1.85
C VAL A 1 -5.41 18.94 -1.43
N PHE A 2 -4.68 17.92 -1.87
CA PHE A 2 -4.88 16.53 -1.43
C PHE A 2 -3.66 16.11 -0.61
N ILE A 3 -3.90 15.60 0.58
CA ILE A 3 -2.89 15.06 1.50
C ILE A 3 -3.19 13.58 1.65
N ILE A 4 -2.32 12.74 1.12
CA ILE A 4 -2.45 11.29 1.20
C ILE A 4 -1.50 10.81 2.29
N ALA A 5 -2.04 10.17 3.31
CA ALA A 5 -1.27 9.66 4.44
C ALA A 5 -1.21 8.13 4.41
N ILE A 6 -0.09 7.60 4.87
CA ILE A 6 0.04 6.17 5.20
C ILE A 6 -1.08 5.76 6.17
N SER A 7 -1.51 4.51 6.11
CA SER A 7 -2.57 3.96 6.96
C SER A 7 -2.48 4.46 8.41
N SER A 8 -3.61 4.95 8.91
CA SER A 8 -3.77 5.41 10.30
C SER A 8 -3.51 4.28 11.33
N HIS A 9 -3.65 3.01 10.92
CA HIS A 9 -3.28 1.84 11.72
C HIS A 9 -1.77 1.63 11.84
N LEU A 10 -0.99 2.22 10.93
CA LEU A 10 0.48 2.10 10.91
C LEU A 10 1.18 3.31 11.51
N SER A 11 0.61 4.51 11.34
CA SER A 11 1.26 5.77 11.71
C SER A 11 0.26 6.83 12.14
N GLY A 12 0.68 7.73 13.03
CA GLY A 12 -0.07 8.94 13.39
C GLY A 12 -0.09 10.04 12.32
N CYS A 13 0.54 9.84 11.15
CA CYS A 13 0.63 10.85 10.09
C CYS A 13 -0.74 11.35 9.63
N TYR A 14 -1.72 10.46 9.48
CA TYR A 14 -3.08 10.83 9.13
C TYR A 14 -3.68 11.81 10.17
N ASN A 15 -3.63 11.48 11.45
CA ASN A 15 -4.16 12.33 12.51
C ASN A 15 -3.43 13.68 12.59
N SER A 16 -2.11 13.69 12.36
CA SER A 16 -1.32 14.93 12.30
C SER A 16 -1.75 15.82 11.13
N ALA A 17 -2.03 15.22 9.96
CA ALA A 17 -2.51 15.97 8.80
C ALA A 17 -3.92 16.52 9.00
N VAL A 18 -4.82 15.75 9.65
CA VAL A 18 -6.16 16.22 10.04
C VAL A 18 -6.06 17.40 11.01
N LEU A 19 -5.20 17.30 12.03
CA LEU A 19 -4.96 18.40 12.96
C LEU A 19 -4.43 19.64 12.25
N ALA A 20 -3.47 19.49 11.35
CA ALA A 20 -2.91 20.61 10.57
C ALA A 20 -3.98 21.29 9.70
N LYS A 21 -4.88 20.51 9.09
CA LYS A 21 -6.04 21.04 8.36
C LYS A 21 -6.94 21.88 9.28
N ASN A 22 -7.30 21.35 10.45
CA ASN A 22 -8.19 22.03 11.40
C ASN A 22 -7.56 23.35 11.87
N LEU A 23 -6.28 23.37 12.23
CA LEU A 23 -5.56 24.60 12.63
C LEU A 23 -5.55 25.62 11.50
N TYR A 24 -5.35 25.19 10.26
CA TYR A 24 -5.43 26.07 9.10
C TYR A 24 -6.82 26.70 8.95
N GLU A 25 -7.87 25.90 9.09
CA GLU A 25 -9.25 26.36 8.98
C GLU A 25 -9.66 27.31 10.14
N GLU A 26 -9.12 27.09 11.34
CA GLU A 26 -9.30 27.99 12.50
C GLU A 26 -8.61 29.35 12.26
N GLU A 27 -7.40 29.34 11.70
CA GLU A 27 -6.63 30.58 11.50
C GLU A 27 -7.12 31.40 10.29
N PHE A 28 -7.43 30.73 9.18
CA PHE A 28 -7.72 31.39 7.90
C PHE A 28 -9.19 31.35 7.47
N GLY A 29 -10.01 30.61 8.18
CA GLY A 29 -11.45 30.41 7.90
C GLY A 29 -11.69 29.18 7.02
N THR A 30 -12.80 28.50 7.34
CA THR A 30 -13.28 27.32 6.63
C THR A 30 -13.62 27.67 5.17
N GLY A 31 -13.23 26.82 4.23
CA GLY A 31 -13.54 26.97 2.81
C GLY A 31 -12.63 27.91 2.03
N LYS A 32 -11.64 28.56 2.64
CA LYS A 32 -10.65 29.37 1.89
C LYS A 32 -9.80 28.55 0.93
N LYS A 33 -9.51 27.30 1.29
CA LYS A 33 -8.88 26.33 0.41
C LYS A 33 -9.58 24.97 0.55
N ASN A 34 -9.79 24.31 -0.54
CA ASN A 34 -10.24 22.93 -0.53
C ASN A 34 -9.08 22.03 -0.10
N ILE A 35 -9.17 21.43 1.08
CA ILE A 35 -8.16 20.53 1.65
C ILE A 35 -8.82 19.19 1.98
N ALA A 36 -8.39 18.12 1.33
CA ALA A 36 -8.76 16.76 1.66
C ALA A 36 -7.57 16.04 2.30
N VAL A 37 -7.79 15.43 3.44
CA VAL A 37 -6.84 14.51 4.08
C VAL A 37 -7.39 13.11 3.90
N ILE A 38 -6.65 12.25 3.23
CA ILE A 38 -7.07 10.90 2.87
C ILE A 38 -6.17 9.90 3.60
N ASP A 39 -6.78 9.05 4.42
CA ASP A 39 -6.14 7.83 4.90
C ASP A 39 -6.07 6.86 3.73
N SER A 40 -4.88 6.50 3.29
CA SER A 40 -4.71 5.57 2.16
C SER A 40 -5.12 4.14 2.50
N GLU A 41 -5.28 3.81 3.76
CA GLU A 41 -5.43 2.44 4.28
C GLU A 41 -4.36 1.48 3.73
N SER A 42 -3.22 2.03 3.36
CA SER A 42 -2.11 1.34 2.71
C SER A 42 -0.77 1.93 3.12
N ALA A 43 0.27 1.52 2.43
CA ALA A 43 1.62 2.06 2.54
C ALA A 43 2.32 1.99 1.17
N SER A 44 3.36 2.83 0.98
CA SER A 44 4.27 2.74 -0.17
C SER A 44 3.53 2.83 -1.52
N THR A 45 3.45 1.73 -2.26
CA THR A 45 2.81 1.68 -3.59
C THR A 45 1.33 2.04 -3.57
N GLY A 46 0.63 1.77 -2.47
CA GLY A 46 -0.77 2.12 -2.33
C GLY A 46 -1.00 3.63 -2.29
N GLU A 47 -0.16 4.36 -1.56
CA GLU A 47 -0.19 5.83 -1.54
C GLU A 47 0.11 6.41 -2.93
N VAL A 48 1.11 5.83 -3.64
CA VAL A 48 1.47 6.26 -4.99
C VAL A 48 0.33 6.02 -5.97
N ASN A 49 -0.31 4.85 -5.95
CA ASN A 49 -1.44 4.55 -6.84
C ASN A 49 -2.60 5.52 -6.61
N LEU A 50 -2.90 5.83 -5.37
CA LEU A 50 -3.94 6.79 -5.02
C LEU A 50 -3.58 8.20 -5.49
N ALA A 51 -2.32 8.62 -5.35
CA ALA A 51 -1.83 9.91 -5.82
C ALA A 51 -1.94 10.04 -7.34
N LEU A 52 -1.51 9.02 -8.08
CA LEU A 52 -1.61 8.98 -9.54
C LEU A 52 -3.07 9.01 -10.00
N TYR A 53 -3.95 8.29 -9.32
CA TYR A 53 -5.37 8.31 -9.65
C TYR A 53 -5.99 9.69 -9.40
N ILE A 54 -5.68 10.34 -8.29
CA ILE A 54 -6.13 11.71 -8.01
C ILE A 54 -5.61 12.68 -9.07
N GLN A 55 -4.34 12.53 -9.50
CA GLN A 55 -3.80 13.35 -10.58
C GLN A 55 -4.60 13.18 -11.88
N GLU A 56 -4.89 11.95 -12.28
CA GLU A 56 -5.70 11.64 -13.47
C GLU A 56 -7.10 12.28 -13.39
N LEU A 57 -7.71 12.31 -12.21
CA LEU A 57 -8.99 12.97 -11.99
C LEU A 57 -8.90 14.50 -12.05
N CYS A 58 -7.80 15.08 -11.52
CA CYS A 58 -7.54 16.52 -11.64
C CYS A 58 -7.35 16.96 -13.11
N GLU A 59 -6.71 16.13 -13.93
CA GLU A 59 -6.49 16.39 -15.36
C GLU A 59 -7.80 16.35 -16.16
N GLN A 60 -8.88 15.78 -15.60
CA GLN A 60 -10.24 15.78 -16.18
C GLN A 60 -11.09 16.98 -15.75
N ASP A 61 -10.50 17.95 -15.03
CA ASP A 61 -11.18 19.14 -14.51
C ASP A 61 -12.44 18.84 -13.67
N LEU A 62 -12.44 17.70 -12.96
CA LEU A 62 -13.56 17.33 -12.09
C LEU A 62 -13.64 18.23 -10.85
N PRO A 63 -14.85 18.47 -10.32
CA PRO A 63 -15.03 19.17 -9.05
C PRO A 63 -14.28 18.50 -7.89
N PHE A 64 -13.77 19.30 -6.96
CA PHE A 64 -12.96 18.82 -5.82
C PHE A 64 -13.63 17.70 -5.03
N ASP A 65 -14.92 17.87 -4.70
CA ASP A 65 -15.66 16.89 -3.90
C ASP A 65 -15.89 15.57 -4.67
N GLU A 66 -16.04 15.67 -5.99
CA GLU A 66 -16.14 14.49 -6.84
C GLU A 66 -14.82 13.73 -6.91
N ILE A 67 -13.69 14.46 -7.00
CA ILE A 67 -12.36 13.85 -6.94
C ILE A 67 -12.17 13.11 -5.61
N VAL A 68 -12.53 13.75 -4.48
CA VAL A 68 -12.43 13.13 -3.15
C VAL A 68 -13.26 11.85 -3.09
N LYS A 69 -14.51 11.89 -3.55
CA LYS A 69 -15.39 10.72 -3.57
C LYS A 69 -14.79 9.57 -4.37
N LYS A 70 -14.36 9.85 -5.61
CA LYS A 70 -13.76 8.84 -6.49
C LYS A 70 -12.45 8.28 -5.92
N ALA A 71 -11.64 9.13 -5.27
CA ALA A 71 -10.41 8.71 -4.62
C ALA A 71 -10.67 7.73 -3.46
N LEU A 72 -11.70 7.97 -2.65
CA LEU A 72 -12.11 7.07 -1.58
C LEU A 72 -12.66 5.75 -2.13
N GLU A 73 -13.48 5.78 -3.17
CA GLU A 73 -13.97 4.57 -3.86
C GLU A 73 -12.82 3.75 -4.48
N TYR A 74 -11.78 4.41 -5.00
CA TYR A 74 -10.57 3.76 -5.52
C TYR A 74 -9.79 3.11 -4.40
N ARG A 75 -9.55 3.84 -3.28
CA ARG A 75 -8.89 3.32 -2.07
C ARG A 75 -9.56 2.03 -1.58
N ASP A 76 -10.88 2.02 -1.45
CA ASP A 76 -11.64 0.87 -0.92
C ASP A 76 -11.50 -0.39 -1.79
N ARG A 77 -11.22 -0.21 -3.08
CA ARG A 77 -10.98 -1.30 -4.03
C ARG A 77 -9.52 -1.71 -4.15
N GLN A 78 -8.61 -0.87 -3.66
CA GLN A 78 -7.18 -1.14 -3.71
C GLN A 78 -6.82 -2.29 -2.77
N LYS A 79 -5.90 -3.14 -3.19
CA LYS A 79 -5.37 -4.24 -2.39
C LYS A 79 -3.86 -4.12 -2.25
N THR A 80 -3.37 -4.40 -1.07
CA THR A 80 -1.94 -4.34 -0.74
C THR A 80 -1.47 -5.71 -0.30
N TYR A 81 -0.37 -6.18 -0.90
CA TYR A 81 0.25 -7.47 -0.59
C TYR A 81 1.75 -7.28 -0.43
N PHE A 82 2.36 -8.00 0.49
CA PHE A 82 3.80 -7.92 0.68
C PHE A 82 4.40 -9.18 1.32
N VAL A 83 5.68 -9.39 1.05
CA VAL A 83 6.53 -10.38 1.72
C VAL A 83 7.77 -9.65 2.20
N LEU A 84 8.12 -9.81 3.46
CA LEU A 84 9.30 -9.22 4.08
C LEU A 84 10.35 -10.28 4.40
N GLU A 85 11.62 -9.91 4.30
CA GLU A 85 12.72 -10.80 4.70
C GLU A 85 12.62 -11.14 6.19
N THR A 86 12.27 -10.16 7.01
CA THR A 86 12.00 -10.31 8.43
C THR A 86 10.84 -9.41 8.86
N LEU A 87 10.06 -9.87 9.82
CA LEU A 87 9.01 -9.07 10.45
C LEU A 87 9.49 -8.36 11.73
N ASP A 88 10.76 -8.44 12.07
CA ASP A 88 11.30 -7.92 13.34
C ASP A 88 11.06 -6.43 13.50
N THR A 89 11.20 -5.66 12.44
CA THR A 89 10.96 -4.20 12.47
C THR A 89 9.50 -3.89 12.80
N LEU A 90 8.54 -4.55 12.13
CA LEU A 90 7.11 -4.36 12.42
C LEU A 90 6.76 -4.82 13.84
N ARG A 91 7.34 -5.93 14.29
CA ARG A 91 7.16 -6.46 15.65
C ARG A 91 7.68 -5.49 16.71
N LYS A 92 8.94 -5.03 16.58
CA LYS A 92 9.57 -4.10 17.52
C LYS A 92 8.81 -2.78 17.62
N ASN A 93 8.23 -2.34 16.52
CA ASN A 93 7.43 -1.12 16.46
C ASN A 93 5.93 -1.32 16.82
N GLY A 94 5.53 -2.52 17.24
CA GLY A 94 4.15 -2.80 17.66
C GLY A 94 3.11 -2.78 16.54
N ARG A 95 3.51 -2.92 15.27
CA ARG A 95 2.62 -2.88 14.09
C ARG A 95 2.14 -4.27 13.63
N LEU A 96 2.35 -5.29 14.47
CA LEU A 96 1.89 -6.66 14.23
C LEU A 96 0.97 -7.14 15.36
N THR A 97 0.05 -6.31 15.80
CA THR A 97 -0.93 -6.66 16.83
C THR A 97 -1.79 -7.85 16.35
N GLY A 98 -1.93 -8.87 17.21
CA GLY A 98 -2.69 -10.08 16.87
C GLY A 98 -1.91 -11.16 16.10
N LEU A 99 -0.72 -10.88 15.57
CA LEU A 99 0.10 -11.85 14.84
C LEU A 99 1.27 -12.42 15.65
N GLN A 100 1.31 -12.16 16.94
CA GLN A 100 2.43 -12.53 17.85
C GLN A 100 2.72 -14.03 17.89
N ALA A 101 1.70 -14.88 17.77
CA ALA A 101 1.85 -16.33 17.77
C ALA A 101 2.67 -16.89 16.58
N PHE A 102 2.81 -16.11 15.51
CA PHE A 102 3.55 -16.53 14.31
C PHE A 102 5.07 -16.38 14.44
N PHE A 103 5.54 -15.64 15.45
CA PHE A 103 6.99 -15.41 15.67
C PHE A 103 7.70 -16.59 16.33
N ALA A 104 6.95 -17.52 16.91
CA ALA A 104 7.49 -18.71 17.56
C ALA A 104 7.85 -19.85 16.57
N THR A 105 7.58 -19.70 15.27
CA THR A 105 7.69 -20.79 14.33
C THR A 105 8.92 -20.72 13.43
N LYS A 106 9.72 -21.77 13.58
CA LYS A 106 10.65 -22.45 12.65
C LYS A 106 11.44 -21.63 11.63
N LEU A 107 12.71 -21.98 11.55
CA LEU A 107 13.69 -21.53 10.55
C LEU A 107 13.09 -21.40 9.14
N ASN A 108 13.24 -20.18 8.58
CA ASN A 108 12.98 -19.87 7.17
C ASN A 108 11.51 -19.93 6.69
N ILE A 109 10.53 -19.80 7.57
CA ILE A 109 9.14 -19.56 7.15
C ILE A 109 8.93 -18.07 6.90
N LYS A 110 8.47 -17.73 5.70
CA LYS A 110 8.17 -16.35 5.28
C LYS A 110 6.65 -16.22 5.13
N PRO A 111 5.99 -15.35 5.91
CA PRO A 111 4.57 -15.09 5.74
C PRO A 111 4.30 -14.24 4.50
N VAL A 112 3.20 -14.52 3.83
CA VAL A 112 2.59 -13.67 2.84
C VAL A 112 1.56 -12.82 3.55
N MET A 113 1.74 -11.52 3.47
CA MET A 113 0.95 -10.53 4.19
C MET A 113 0.10 -9.72 3.21
N GLY A 114 -0.98 -9.18 3.72
CA GLY A 114 -1.80 -8.20 3.03
C GLY A 114 -2.27 -7.12 3.98
N ALA A 115 -3.09 -6.21 3.48
CA ALA A 115 -3.81 -5.24 4.29
C ALA A 115 -5.32 -5.38 4.05
N ASP A 116 -6.09 -5.31 5.12
CA ASP A 116 -7.53 -5.21 5.10
C ASP A 116 -7.93 -3.92 5.82
N HIS A 117 -8.48 -2.95 5.07
CA HIS A 117 -8.76 -1.59 5.55
C HIS A 117 -7.61 -0.98 6.36
N GLY A 118 -6.38 -1.11 5.83
CA GLY A 118 -5.18 -0.56 6.47
C GLY A 118 -4.58 -1.38 7.61
N VAL A 119 -5.25 -2.45 8.04
CA VAL A 119 -4.75 -3.36 9.07
C VAL A 119 -3.93 -4.48 8.43
N ILE A 120 -2.74 -4.74 8.95
CA ILE A 120 -1.91 -5.83 8.46
C ILE A 120 -2.54 -7.19 8.82
N ILE A 121 -2.73 -8.04 7.80
CA ILE A 121 -3.23 -9.40 7.96
C ILE A 121 -2.26 -10.41 7.34
N LYS A 122 -2.26 -11.64 7.88
CA LYS A 122 -1.55 -12.76 7.26
C LYS A 122 -2.50 -13.49 6.32
N LEU A 123 -2.07 -13.68 5.09
CA LEU A 123 -2.83 -14.40 4.05
C LEU A 123 -2.37 -15.85 3.94
N ASP A 124 -1.04 -16.08 3.93
CA ASP A 124 -0.46 -17.41 3.77
C ASP A 124 0.99 -17.43 4.31
N GLN A 125 1.71 -18.50 4.07
CA GLN A 125 3.13 -18.63 4.36
C GLN A 125 3.80 -19.67 3.48
N ALA A 126 5.11 -19.51 3.27
CA ALA A 126 5.90 -20.51 2.56
C ALA A 126 7.30 -20.63 3.13
N ARG A 127 7.98 -21.72 2.82
CA ARG A 127 9.38 -21.92 3.22
C ARG A 127 10.33 -21.25 2.21
N GLY A 128 11.02 -20.20 2.66
CA GLY A 128 11.92 -19.41 1.84
C GLY A 128 11.21 -18.30 1.04
N ILE A 129 12.00 -17.26 0.74
CA ILE A 129 11.48 -16.02 0.15
C ILE A 129 10.88 -16.22 -1.25
N GLN A 130 11.52 -17.02 -2.11
CA GLN A 130 11.03 -17.24 -3.47
C GLN A 130 9.66 -17.90 -3.50
N LYS A 131 9.46 -18.95 -2.67
CA LYS A 131 8.16 -19.63 -2.57
C LYS A 131 7.09 -18.71 -1.99
N ALA A 132 7.47 -17.83 -1.05
CA ALA A 132 6.53 -16.85 -0.49
C ALA A 132 6.13 -15.80 -1.53
N LEU A 133 7.05 -15.32 -2.35
CA LEU A 133 6.76 -14.40 -3.46
C LEU A 133 5.88 -15.06 -4.52
N GLN A 134 6.17 -16.30 -4.90
CA GLN A 134 5.31 -17.05 -5.82
C GLN A 134 3.89 -17.19 -5.26
N ARG A 135 3.78 -17.56 -3.98
CA ARG A 135 2.49 -17.70 -3.30
C ARG A 135 1.72 -16.39 -3.24
N MET A 136 2.41 -15.28 -3.02
CA MET A 136 1.82 -13.95 -3.09
C MET A 136 1.23 -13.67 -4.48
N VAL A 137 1.96 -13.95 -5.55
CA VAL A 137 1.46 -13.77 -6.93
C VAL A 137 0.21 -14.60 -7.16
N GLU A 138 0.20 -15.88 -6.76
CA GLU A 138 -0.95 -16.77 -6.89
C GLU A 138 -2.20 -16.21 -6.18
N ILE A 139 -2.02 -15.69 -4.96
CA ILE A 139 -3.11 -15.06 -4.19
C ILE A 139 -3.63 -13.83 -4.92
N VAL A 140 -2.73 -12.92 -5.32
CA VAL A 140 -3.11 -11.67 -6.01
C VAL A 140 -3.88 -11.97 -7.30
N VAL A 141 -3.40 -12.88 -8.13
CA VAL A 141 -4.06 -13.25 -9.39
C VAL A 141 -5.45 -13.85 -9.12
N LYS A 142 -5.56 -14.72 -8.13
CA LYS A 142 -6.83 -15.33 -7.73
C LYS A 142 -7.84 -14.29 -7.24
N GLU A 143 -7.41 -13.36 -6.39
CA GLU A 143 -8.28 -12.33 -5.83
C GLU A 143 -8.59 -11.21 -6.84
N ALA A 144 -7.67 -10.92 -7.75
CA ALA A 144 -7.89 -9.93 -8.79
C ALA A 144 -9.00 -10.34 -9.78
N GLY A 145 -9.20 -11.64 -10.03
CA GLY A 145 -10.12 -12.13 -11.05
C GLY A 145 -9.66 -11.71 -12.45
N THR A 146 -10.31 -10.70 -13.04
CA THR A 146 -9.81 -10.06 -14.28
C THR A 146 -8.70 -9.08 -13.93
N THR A 147 -7.67 -9.00 -14.76
CA THR A 147 -6.54 -8.08 -14.60
C THR A 147 -6.56 -6.94 -15.60
N GLU A 148 -7.55 -6.94 -16.50
CA GLU A 148 -7.80 -5.85 -17.45
C GLU A 148 -8.13 -4.56 -16.68
N ASP A 149 -7.57 -3.45 -17.11
CA ASP A 149 -7.73 -2.12 -16.51
C ASP A 149 -7.24 -1.99 -15.03
N LYS A 150 -6.46 -2.94 -14.55
CA LYS A 150 -5.85 -2.85 -13.22
C LYS A 150 -4.41 -2.36 -13.28
N ARG A 151 -4.07 -1.49 -12.34
CA ARG A 151 -2.69 -1.03 -12.13
C ARG A 151 -2.02 -1.90 -11.09
N LEU A 152 -0.89 -2.53 -11.45
CA LEU A 152 -0.01 -3.22 -10.51
C LEU A 152 1.24 -2.38 -10.28
N THR A 153 1.49 -2.02 -9.03
CA THR A 153 2.69 -1.30 -8.65
C THR A 153 3.52 -2.16 -7.71
N ILE A 154 4.79 -2.38 -8.08
CA ILE A 154 5.73 -3.18 -7.30
C ILE A 154 6.78 -2.24 -6.70
N ALA A 155 6.93 -2.25 -5.38
CA ALA A 155 8.02 -1.59 -4.69
C ALA A 155 8.95 -2.61 -4.03
N HIS A 156 10.22 -2.28 -3.98
CA HIS A 156 11.21 -3.09 -3.29
C HIS A 156 12.22 -2.22 -2.52
N CYS A 157 12.80 -2.80 -1.48
CA CYS A 157 13.88 -2.21 -0.72
C CYS A 157 15.15 -3.01 -1.02
N ASN A 158 16.04 -2.45 -1.86
CA ASN A 158 17.31 -3.05 -2.30
C ASN A 158 17.20 -4.53 -2.76
N ALA A 159 16.14 -4.87 -3.48
CA ALA A 159 15.86 -6.22 -3.95
C ALA A 159 15.34 -6.25 -5.40
N PRO A 160 16.06 -5.67 -6.38
CA PRO A 160 15.58 -5.54 -7.76
C PRO A 160 15.32 -6.89 -8.44
N GLU A 161 16.13 -7.89 -8.15
CA GLU A 161 15.96 -9.23 -8.73
C GLU A 161 14.64 -9.89 -8.27
N ARG A 162 14.26 -9.69 -7.00
CA ARG A 162 12.99 -10.19 -6.48
C ARG A 162 11.79 -9.45 -7.08
N ALA A 163 11.91 -8.15 -7.26
CA ALA A 163 10.87 -7.37 -7.92
C ALA A 163 10.69 -7.79 -9.37
N GLN A 164 11.80 -7.99 -10.09
CA GLN A 164 11.79 -8.50 -11.46
C GLN A 164 11.16 -9.90 -11.54
N TYR A 165 11.53 -10.79 -10.64
CA TYR A 165 10.92 -12.13 -10.53
C TYR A 165 9.40 -12.05 -10.35
N VAL A 166 8.93 -11.20 -9.44
CA VAL A 166 7.48 -11.01 -9.19
C VAL A 166 6.80 -10.47 -10.45
N LYS A 167 7.38 -9.48 -11.11
CA LYS A 167 6.88 -8.94 -12.38
C LYS A 167 6.72 -10.03 -13.44
N GLU A 168 7.77 -10.80 -13.69
CA GLU A 168 7.76 -11.88 -14.69
C GLU A 168 6.70 -12.95 -14.37
N LYS A 169 6.50 -13.27 -13.09
CA LYS A 169 5.46 -14.20 -12.67
C LYS A 169 4.05 -13.66 -12.92
N PHE A 170 3.83 -12.37 -12.70
CA PHE A 170 2.57 -11.74 -13.07
C PHE A 170 2.35 -11.74 -14.59
N GLU A 171 3.35 -11.39 -15.38
CA GLU A 171 3.27 -11.39 -16.86
C GLU A 171 2.94 -12.79 -17.42
N GLN A 172 3.45 -13.84 -16.79
CA GLN A 172 3.15 -15.23 -17.17
C GLN A 172 1.73 -15.67 -16.81
N THR A 173 1.14 -15.10 -15.78
CA THR A 173 -0.11 -15.60 -15.17
C THR A 173 -1.30 -14.68 -15.46
N ALA A 174 -1.07 -13.40 -15.60
CA ALA A 174 -2.09 -12.37 -15.78
C ALA A 174 -2.06 -11.83 -17.22
N LYS A 175 -3.24 -11.79 -17.87
CA LYS A 175 -3.38 -11.14 -19.18
C LYS A 175 -3.55 -9.65 -18.96
N SER A 176 -2.67 -8.84 -19.56
CA SER A 176 -2.79 -7.37 -19.63
C SER A 176 -2.88 -6.65 -18.27
N VAL A 177 -1.73 -6.19 -17.75
CA VAL A 177 -1.64 -5.36 -16.54
C VAL A 177 -0.75 -4.17 -16.82
N SER A 178 -1.16 -2.97 -16.40
CA SER A 178 -0.28 -1.80 -16.38
C SER A 178 0.69 -1.88 -15.19
N TYR A 179 1.99 -1.76 -15.46
CA TYR A 179 3.03 -1.88 -14.43
C TYR A 179 3.67 -0.54 -14.10
N THR A 180 3.81 -0.27 -12.81
CA THR A 180 4.68 0.79 -12.28
C THR A 180 5.67 0.16 -11.32
N HIS A 181 6.96 0.40 -11.54
CA HIS A 181 8.05 -0.12 -10.70
C HIS A 181 8.65 1.00 -9.86
N LEU A 182 8.72 0.81 -8.56
CA LEU A 182 9.26 1.76 -7.60
C LEU A 182 10.39 1.11 -6.80
N THR A 183 11.53 1.80 -6.74
CA THR A 183 12.63 1.47 -5.82
C THR A 183 12.51 2.40 -4.62
N LEU A 184 12.31 1.82 -3.44
CA LEU A 184 12.32 2.60 -2.20
C LEU A 184 13.77 2.93 -1.81
N PRO A 185 14.07 4.20 -1.47
CA PRO A 185 15.40 4.55 -1.00
C PRO A 185 15.70 3.82 0.31
N THR A 186 16.80 3.08 0.34
CA THR A 186 17.36 2.52 1.56
C THR A 186 18.19 3.61 2.25
N THR A 187 17.61 4.33 3.15
CA THR A 187 18.40 5.09 4.12
C THR A 187 18.81 4.13 5.23
N SER A 188 19.89 3.39 5.04
CA SER A 188 20.63 2.83 6.16
C SER A 188 21.38 3.98 6.84
N ARG A 189 20.75 4.64 7.79
CA ARG A 189 21.49 5.34 8.82
C ARG A 189 21.72 4.33 9.95
N VAL A 190 22.95 3.91 10.08
CA VAL A 190 23.52 3.28 11.26
C VAL A 190 23.40 4.26 12.41
#